data_47ad70b702579a2198f7ec6a601e6de9
#
_entry.id   47ad70b702579a2198f7ec6a601e6de9
#
_cell.length_a   1.000
_cell.length_b   1.000
_cell.length_c   1.000
_cell.angle_alpha   90.00
_cell.angle_beta   90.00
_cell.angle_gamma   90.00
#
_symmetry.space_group_name_H-M   'P 1'
#
loop_
_entity.id
_entity.type
_entity.pdbx_description
1 polymer ?
#
loop_
_entity_poly.entity_id
_entity_poly.type
_entity_poly.pdbx_seq_one_letter_code
_entity_poly.pdbx_strand_id
1 'polypeptide(L)'
;RIEDIVAHELIHKNQQILFSGSYEQSIHAPIITTGNELEGERIAAFSKEVDVDALYLYAKAVMESSNEILLGLSYEDLKQKFSDTDKERIVDSGCVSTDEKAFWLIDYWCGKDVRGLLKMPFSRHWIMHIEAMQRIKNQLCKLARKGIDPVAYCGFSCNHCFLGQWCGSCRTEYNVCSFATCSADRQCPNVKCCKEKRIDGCYECENMEECQIGFYIPENDGANAAKAQALYIRKYGKKE
;
A
#
# COMPACT_ATOMS: atom_id res chain seq x y z
N ARG A 1 -5.44 -6.53 11.57
CA ARG A 1 -6.29 -6.97 12.71
C ARG A 1 -6.51 -8.48 12.71
N ILE A 2 -7.07 -9.05 11.63
CA ILE A 2 -7.38 -10.51 11.58
C ILE A 2 -6.13 -11.35 11.88
N GLU A 3 -4.99 -11.05 11.28
CA GLU A 3 -3.73 -11.77 11.52
C GLU A 3 -3.27 -11.63 12.98
N ASP A 4 -3.32 -10.41 13.53
CA ASP A 4 -2.99 -10.13 14.93
C ASP A 4 -3.83 -10.98 15.89
N ILE A 5 -5.15 -10.98 15.71
CA ILE A 5 -6.08 -11.75 16.53
C ILE A 5 -5.80 -13.27 16.42
N VAL A 6 -5.69 -13.77 15.20
CA VAL A 6 -5.50 -15.21 14.98
C VAL A 6 -4.16 -15.70 15.51
N ALA A 7 -3.07 -14.93 15.32
CA ALA A 7 -1.76 -15.31 15.83
C ALA A 7 -1.73 -15.34 17.35
N HIS A 8 -2.18 -14.27 18.01
CA HIS A 8 -2.00 -14.09 19.45
C HIS A 8 -3.09 -14.76 20.28
N GLU A 9 -4.35 -14.64 19.88
CA GLU A 9 -5.47 -15.20 20.65
C GLU A 9 -5.78 -16.66 20.33
N LEU A 10 -5.63 -17.11 19.11
CA LEU A 10 -5.95 -18.47 18.74
C LEU A 10 -4.74 -19.41 18.73
N ILE A 11 -3.64 -19.03 18.08
CA ILE A 11 -2.51 -19.91 17.91
C ILE A 11 -1.64 -19.91 19.17
N HIS A 12 -1.18 -18.74 19.62
CA HIS A 12 -0.32 -18.63 20.79
C HIS A 12 -1.08 -18.72 22.13
N LYS A 13 -2.35 -18.32 22.18
CA LYS A 13 -3.31 -18.42 23.31
C LYS A 13 -3.02 -17.63 24.59
N ASN A 14 -1.82 -17.12 24.78
CA ASN A 14 -1.41 -16.44 26.00
C ASN A 14 -0.73 -15.09 25.72
N GLN A 15 -0.88 -14.55 24.54
CA GLN A 15 -0.27 -13.29 24.16
C GLN A 15 -1.34 -12.25 23.83
N GLN A 16 -1.20 -11.07 24.40
CA GLN A 16 -2.09 -9.96 24.13
C GLN A 16 -1.99 -9.53 22.66
N ILE A 17 -3.14 -9.23 22.05
CA ILE A 17 -3.24 -8.63 20.72
C ILE A 17 -2.44 -7.33 20.70
N LEU A 18 -1.55 -7.16 19.74
CA LEU A 18 -0.68 -5.99 19.63
C LEU A 18 -1.45 -4.68 19.50
N PHE A 19 -2.57 -4.70 18.79
CA PHE A 19 -3.41 -3.52 18.61
C PHE A 19 -3.83 -2.92 19.95
N SER A 20 -4.53 -3.66 20.78
CA SER A 20 -5.07 -3.19 22.06
C SER A 20 -3.98 -2.84 23.08
N GLY A 21 -2.80 -3.48 22.97
CA GLY A 21 -1.70 -3.26 23.88
C GLY A 21 -0.88 -2.02 23.60
N SER A 22 -0.70 -1.64 22.32
CA SER A 22 0.32 -0.66 21.96
C SER A 22 -0.07 0.29 20.83
N TYR A 23 -1.03 -0.09 19.96
CA TYR A 23 -1.26 0.63 18.72
C TYR A 23 -2.61 1.31 18.60
N GLU A 24 -3.58 0.97 19.44
CA GLU A 24 -4.95 1.49 19.39
C GLU A 24 -4.98 3.03 19.42
N GLN A 25 -4.25 3.63 20.35
CA GLN A 25 -4.21 5.08 20.50
C GLN A 25 -3.44 5.77 19.37
N SER A 26 -2.31 5.20 18.95
CA SER A 26 -1.46 5.80 17.90
C SER A 26 -2.09 5.75 16.51
N ILE A 27 -2.87 4.72 16.22
CA ILE A 27 -3.56 4.57 14.93
C ILE A 27 -4.79 5.48 14.84
N HIS A 28 -5.33 5.95 15.95
CA HIS A 28 -6.59 6.71 16.01
C HIS A 28 -7.76 5.98 15.34
N ALA A 29 -7.76 4.65 15.41
CA ALA A 29 -8.82 3.86 14.80
C ALA A 29 -10.13 4.05 15.58
N PRO A 30 -11.23 4.43 14.90
CA PRO A 30 -12.52 4.65 15.55
C PRO A 30 -13.24 3.35 15.97
N ILE A 31 -12.64 2.21 15.66
CA ILE A 31 -13.12 0.88 16.04
C ILE A 31 -11.97 0.00 16.53
N ILE A 32 -12.29 -0.92 17.44
CA ILE A 32 -11.34 -1.90 17.98
C ILE A 32 -11.48 -3.30 17.35
N THR A 33 -12.51 -3.49 16.54
CA THR A 33 -12.85 -4.75 15.86
C THR A 33 -12.05 -4.98 14.57
N THR A 34 -12.36 -6.06 13.86
CA THR A 34 -11.75 -6.38 12.55
C THR A 34 -12.15 -5.42 11.42
N GLY A 35 -13.25 -4.67 11.60
CA GLY A 35 -13.78 -3.76 10.59
C GLY A 35 -14.63 -4.40 9.51
N ASN A 36 -14.92 -5.70 9.60
CA ASN A 36 -15.77 -6.41 8.62
C ASN A 36 -17.20 -5.89 8.58
N GLU A 37 -17.66 -5.26 9.67
CA GLU A 37 -18.98 -4.61 9.82
C GLU A 37 -19.04 -3.20 9.21
N LEU A 38 -17.92 -2.65 8.74
CA LEU A 38 -17.91 -1.30 8.19
C LEU A 38 -18.42 -1.29 6.74
N GLU A 39 -19.29 -0.32 6.45
CA GLU A 39 -19.85 -0.11 5.12
C GLU A 39 -20.04 1.38 4.80
N GLY A 40 -20.04 1.70 3.50
CA GLY A 40 -20.41 3.01 2.98
C GLY A 40 -19.64 4.17 3.62
N GLU A 41 -20.40 5.13 4.18
CA GLU A 41 -19.81 6.33 4.79
C GLU A 41 -18.97 6.03 6.04
N ARG A 42 -19.23 4.91 6.75
CA ARG A 42 -18.41 4.50 7.90
C ARG A 42 -16.98 4.15 7.49
N ILE A 43 -16.78 3.55 6.31
CA ILE A 43 -15.43 3.30 5.75
C ILE A 43 -14.73 4.63 5.43
N ALA A 44 -15.46 5.59 4.85
CA ALA A 44 -14.90 6.89 4.53
C ALA A 44 -14.51 7.69 5.79
N ALA A 45 -15.34 7.64 6.83
CA ALA A 45 -15.04 8.25 8.13
C ALA A 45 -13.80 7.60 8.77
N PHE A 46 -13.76 6.27 8.84
CA PHE A 46 -12.60 5.51 9.32
C PHE A 46 -11.31 5.93 8.60
N SER A 47 -11.35 6.00 7.27
CA SER A 47 -10.18 6.36 6.45
C SER A 47 -9.67 7.78 6.68
N LYS A 48 -10.51 8.71 7.17
CA LYS A 48 -10.10 10.08 7.48
C LYS A 48 -9.42 10.21 8.84
N GLU A 49 -9.75 9.35 9.79
CA GLU A 49 -9.30 9.41 11.17
C GLU A 49 -8.01 8.62 11.41
N VAL A 50 -7.81 7.55 10.64
CA VAL A 50 -6.68 6.64 10.81
C VAL A 50 -5.34 7.31 10.48
N ASP A 51 -4.39 7.24 11.40
CA ASP A 51 -2.99 7.57 11.14
C ASP A 51 -2.34 6.45 10.31
N VAL A 52 -2.00 6.76 9.07
CA VAL A 52 -1.48 5.79 8.09
C VAL A 52 -0.06 5.34 8.43
N ASP A 53 0.78 6.22 8.99
CA ASP A 53 2.14 5.88 9.36
C ASP A 53 2.15 4.96 10.60
N ALA A 54 1.31 5.25 11.59
CA ALA A 54 1.10 4.37 12.73
C ALA A 54 0.50 3.02 12.31
N LEU A 55 -0.44 3.00 11.37
CA LEU A 55 -1.01 1.77 10.80
C LEU A 55 0.07 0.93 10.10
N TYR A 56 1.00 1.56 9.39
CA TYR A 56 2.11 0.87 8.76
C TYR A 56 3.05 0.21 9.79
N LEU A 57 3.39 0.94 10.86
CA LEU A 57 4.20 0.40 11.96
C LEU A 57 3.52 -0.78 12.66
N TYR A 58 2.22 -0.67 12.89
CA TYR A 58 1.42 -1.77 13.42
C TYR A 58 1.42 -2.99 12.49
N ALA A 59 1.18 -2.80 11.20
CA ALA A 59 1.19 -3.91 10.23
C ALA A 59 2.55 -4.62 10.21
N LYS A 60 3.64 -3.87 10.30
CA LYS A 60 5.00 -4.42 10.39
C LYS A 60 5.22 -5.22 11.67
N ALA A 61 4.80 -4.68 12.81
CA ALA A 61 4.92 -5.38 14.10
C ALA A 61 4.10 -6.68 14.14
N VAL A 62 2.87 -6.65 13.57
CA VAL A 62 2.04 -7.86 13.44
C VAL A 62 2.73 -8.91 12.58
N MET A 63 3.29 -8.52 11.45
CA MET A 63 4.02 -9.44 10.56
C MET A 63 5.23 -10.07 11.25
N GLU A 64 6.03 -9.27 11.97
CA GLU A 64 7.21 -9.75 12.69
C GLU A 64 6.81 -10.73 13.80
N SER A 65 5.87 -10.34 14.67
CA SER A 65 5.40 -11.19 15.78
C SER A 65 4.69 -12.45 15.29
N SER A 66 3.83 -12.35 14.26
CA SER A 66 3.19 -13.52 13.67
C SER A 66 4.20 -14.50 13.09
N ASN A 67 5.24 -14.01 12.41
CA ASN A 67 6.30 -14.86 11.88
C ASN A 67 7.04 -15.62 12.99
N GLU A 68 7.37 -14.97 14.10
CA GLU A 68 8.00 -15.62 15.26
C GLU A 68 7.12 -16.75 15.80
N ILE A 69 5.82 -16.50 15.99
CA ILE A 69 4.85 -17.52 16.43
C ILE A 69 4.82 -18.68 15.47
N LEU A 70 4.68 -18.40 14.16
CA LEU A 70 4.53 -19.44 13.12
C LEU A 70 5.79 -20.28 12.94
N LEU A 71 6.98 -19.68 13.05
CA LEU A 71 8.26 -20.39 12.95
C LEU A 71 8.52 -21.29 14.16
N GLY A 72 7.90 -20.99 15.30
CA GLY A 72 7.98 -21.81 16.52
C GLY A 72 7.06 -23.05 16.52
N LEU A 73 6.15 -23.18 15.54
CA LEU A 73 5.20 -24.28 15.51
C LEU A 73 5.85 -25.59 15.08
N SER A 74 5.57 -26.66 15.83
CA SER A 74 5.86 -28.04 15.42
C SER A 74 4.84 -28.58 14.43
N TYR A 75 5.15 -29.71 13.80
CA TYR A 75 4.20 -30.39 12.92
C TYR A 75 2.91 -30.82 13.64
N GLU A 76 2.98 -31.18 14.92
CA GLU A 76 1.81 -31.56 15.71
C GLU A 76 0.94 -30.34 16.03
N ASP A 77 1.53 -29.17 16.28
CA ASP A 77 0.77 -27.92 16.50
C ASP A 77 -0.08 -27.55 15.29
N LEU A 78 0.37 -27.89 14.07
CA LEU A 78 -0.38 -27.61 12.85
C LEU A 78 -1.72 -28.36 12.78
N LYS A 79 -1.87 -29.47 13.51
CA LYS A 79 -3.09 -30.29 13.56
C LYS A 79 -4.04 -29.85 14.68
N GLN A 80 -3.61 -28.93 15.54
CA GLN A 80 -4.41 -28.49 16.68
C GLN A 80 -5.70 -27.86 16.19
N LYS A 81 -6.81 -28.25 16.82
CA LYS A 81 -8.14 -27.67 16.64
C LYS A 81 -8.48 -26.75 17.81
N PHE A 82 -9.45 -25.91 17.61
CA PHE A 82 -9.93 -24.96 18.58
C PHE A 82 -11.20 -25.45 19.28
N SER A 83 -11.29 -25.19 20.58
CA SER A 83 -12.40 -25.56 21.46
C SER A 83 -13.47 -24.47 21.51
N ASP A 84 -14.61 -24.78 22.16
CA ASP A 84 -15.62 -23.77 22.43
C ASP A 84 -15.10 -22.69 23.38
N THR A 85 -14.21 -23.04 24.31
CA THR A 85 -13.52 -22.07 25.18
C THR A 85 -12.64 -21.11 24.38
N ASP A 86 -12.01 -21.55 23.29
CA ASP A 86 -11.26 -20.66 22.39
C ASP A 86 -12.19 -19.67 21.68
N LYS A 87 -13.39 -20.11 21.29
CA LYS A 87 -14.44 -19.24 20.73
C LYS A 87 -14.92 -18.20 21.74
N GLU A 88 -15.27 -18.65 22.95
CA GLU A 88 -15.72 -17.77 24.02
C GLU A 88 -14.69 -16.69 24.33
N ARG A 89 -13.39 -17.02 24.37
CA ARG A 89 -12.32 -16.08 24.59
C ARG A 89 -12.25 -14.98 23.50
N ILE A 90 -12.46 -15.34 22.24
CA ILE A 90 -12.50 -14.36 21.13
C ILE A 90 -13.74 -13.46 21.25
N VAL A 91 -14.89 -14.02 21.64
CA VAL A 91 -16.13 -13.23 21.87
C VAL A 91 -15.90 -12.24 23.01
N ASP A 92 -15.37 -12.70 24.12
CA ASP A 92 -15.17 -11.90 25.35
C ASP A 92 -14.10 -10.79 25.13
N SER A 93 -13.15 -11.00 24.24
CA SER A 93 -12.14 -9.99 23.91
C SER A 93 -12.72 -8.77 23.17
N GLY A 94 -13.93 -8.88 22.58
CA GLY A 94 -14.55 -7.81 21.79
C GLY A 94 -13.81 -7.43 20.50
N CYS A 95 -12.79 -8.20 20.11
CA CYS A 95 -11.99 -7.93 18.93
C CYS A 95 -12.69 -8.26 17.60
N VAL A 96 -13.82 -8.96 17.65
CA VAL A 96 -14.71 -9.21 16.52
C VAL A 96 -16.08 -8.62 16.85
N SER A 97 -16.67 -7.86 15.93
CA SER A 97 -17.99 -7.27 16.11
C SER A 97 -19.07 -8.35 16.22
N THR A 98 -20.10 -8.08 17.02
CA THR A 98 -21.31 -8.93 17.12
C THR A 98 -22.25 -8.80 15.92
N ASP A 99 -21.97 -7.87 14.98
CA ASP A 99 -22.69 -7.75 13.71
C ASP A 99 -22.52 -9.03 12.89
N GLU A 100 -23.61 -9.52 12.28
CA GLU A 100 -23.60 -10.75 11.48
C GLU A 100 -22.55 -10.75 10.36
N LYS A 101 -22.22 -9.57 9.83
CA LYS A 101 -21.19 -9.39 8.79
C LYS A 101 -19.77 -9.66 9.27
N ALA A 102 -19.54 -9.65 10.57
CA ALA A 102 -18.23 -9.92 11.18
C ALA A 102 -18.26 -11.18 12.05
N PHE A 103 -19.33 -11.47 12.76
CA PHE A 103 -19.40 -12.51 13.78
C PHE A 103 -19.11 -13.92 13.25
N TRP A 104 -19.47 -14.19 11.99
CA TRP A 104 -19.18 -15.47 11.32
C TRP A 104 -17.68 -15.80 11.25
N LEU A 105 -16.80 -14.80 11.40
CA LEU A 105 -15.34 -15.00 11.40
C LEU A 105 -14.90 -15.95 12.52
N ILE A 106 -15.54 -15.87 13.69
CA ILE A 106 -15.19 -16.70 14.84
C ILE A 106 -15.42 -18.18 14.53
N ASP A 107 -16.58 -18.53 13.98
CA ASP A 107 -16.87 -19.90 13.57
C ASP A 107 -15.99 -20.36 12.41
N TYR A 108 -15.70 -19.46 11.48
CA TYR A 108 -14.82 -19.73 10.35
C TYR A 108 -13.38 -20.07 10.80
N TRP A 109 -12.83 -19.31 11.75
CA TRP A 109 -11.48 -19.57 12.27
C TRP A 109 -11.46 -20.82 13.14
N CYS A 110 -12.34 -20.93 14.10
CA CYS A 110 -12.38 -22.05 15.03
C CYS A 110 -12.85 -23.38 14.40
N GLY A 111 -13.49 -23.33 13.24
CA GLY A 111 -13.81 -24.51 12.42
C GLY A 111 -12.62 -25.13 11.68
N LYS A 112 -11.44 -24.50 11.75
CA LYS A 112 -10.20 -24.97 11.11
C LYS A 112 -9.24 -25.57 12.14
N ASP A 113 -8.21 -26.24 11.64
CA ASP A 113 -6.97 -26.49 12.39
C ASP A 113 -5.98 -25.33 12.14
N VAL A 114 -4.88 -25.30 12.89
CA VAL A 114 -3.82 -24.28 12.71
C VAL A 114 -3.30 -24.25 11.28
N ARG A 115 -3.11 -25.40 10.63
CA ARG A 115 -2.70 -25.49 9.22
C ARG A 115 -3.71 -24.79 8.29
N GLY A 116 -5.00 -24.92 8.55
CA GLY A 116 -6.05 -24.23 7.80
C GLY A 116 -5.95 -22.71 7.95
N LEU A 117 -5.61 -22.23 9.14
CA LEU A 117 -5.38 -20.81 9.41
C LEU A 117 -4.12 -20.27 8.74
N LEU A 118 -3.06 -21.08 8.56
CA LEU A 118 -1.88 -20.65 7.80
C LEU A 118 -2.21 -20.26 6.35
N LYS A 119 -3.23 -20.89 5.77
CA LYS A 119 -3.71 -20.54 4.42
C LYS A 119 -4.60 -19.29 4.40
N MET A 120 -5.29 -19.02 5.47
CA MET A 120 -6.15 -17.87 5.69
C MET A 120 -6.19 -17.57 7.21
N PRO A 121 -5.68 -16.45 7.75
CA PRO A 121 -5.39 -15.19 7.06
C PRO A 121 -3.96 -14.99 6.56
N PHE A 122 -2.98 -15.84 6.93
CA PHE A 122 -1.56 -15.55 6.77
C PHE A 122 -1.02 -15.61 5.33
N SER A 123 -1.80 -16.04 4.34
CA SER A 123 -1.36 -16.06 2.95
C SER A 123 -2.42 -15.54 1.98
N ARG A 124 -3.46 -16.31 1.68
CA ARG A 124 -4.46 -15.96 0.65
C ARG A 124 -5.19 -14.65 0.92
N HIS A 125 -5.48 -14.34 2.16
CA HIS A 125 -6.13 -13.09 2.56
C HIS A 125 -5.28 -11.86 2.22
N TRP A 126 -3.97 -11.94 2.47
CA TRP A 126 -3.02 -10.90 2.08
C TRP A 126 -3.00 -10.66 0.57
N ILE A 127 -2.93 -11.74 -0.21
CA ILE A 127 -2.92 -11.66 -1.68
C ILE A 127 -4.18 -10.94 -2.17
N MET A 128 -5.35 -11.31 -1.65
CA MET A 128 -6.63 -10.68 -2.03
C MET A 128 -6.64 -9.17 -1.75
N HIS A 129 -6.13 -8.74 -0.59
CA HIS A 129 -6.05 -7.33 -0.25
C HIS A 129 -5.01 -6.57 -1.08
N ILE A 130 -3.85 -7.16 -1.35
CA ILE A 130 -2.83 -6.58 -2.23
C ILE A 130 -3.40 -6.35 -3.63
N GLU A 131 -4.10 -7.33 -4.19
CA GLU A 131 -4.76 -7.19 -5.49
C GLU A 131 -5.86 -6.13 -5.49
N ALA A 132 -6.65 -6.04 -4.41
CA ALA A 132 -7.67 -5.01 -4.27
C ALA A 132 -7.06 -3.61 -4.20
N MET A 133 -6.02 -3.42 -3.38
CA MET A 133 -5.27 -2.16 -3.29
C MET A 133 -4.65 -1.77 -4.63
N GLN A 134 -4.08 -2.74 -5.37
CA GLN A 134 -3.51 -2.48 -6.69
C GLN A 134 -4.57 -2.01 -7.70
N ARG A 135 -5.76 -2.61 -7.67
CA ARG A 135 -6.90 -2.18 -8.52
C ARG A 135 -7.35 -0.76 -8.19
N ILE A 136 -7.51 -0.44 -6.90
CA ILE A 136 -7.89 0.90 -6.44
C ILE A 136 -6.85 1.92 -6.88
N LYS A 137 -5.57 1.64 -6.64
CA LYS A 137 -4.45 2.50 -7.06
C LYS A 137 -4.49 2.76 -8.56
N ASN A 138 -4.67 1.72 -9.37
CA ASN A 138 -4.74 1.86 -10.83
C ASN A 138 -5.92 2.74 -11.28
N GLN A 139 -7.07 2.63 -10.62
CA GLN A 139 -8.22 3.49 -10.88
C GLN A 139 -7.95 4.94 -10.52
N LEU A 140 -7.37 5.19 -9.34
CA LEU A 140 -6.98 6.54 -8.90
C LEU A 140 -5.96 7.17 -9.85
N CYS A 141 -4.95 6.41 -10.28
CA CYS A 141 -3.96 6.87 -11.26
C CYS A 141 -4.60 7.25 -12.61
N LYS A 142 -5.57 6.45 -13.09
CA LYS A 142 -6.30 6.77 -14.32
C LYS A 142 -7.14 8.04 -14.19
N LEU A 143 -7.83 8.20 -13.06
CA LEU A 143 -8.63 9.40 -12.77
C LEU A 143 -7.74 10.65 -12.66
N ALA A 144 -6.63 10.55 -11.94
CA ALA A 144 -5.70 11.66 -11.76
C ALA A 144 -5.10 12.17 -13.07
N ARG A 145 -4.89 11.28 -14.06
CA ARG A 145 -4.37 11.67 -15.39
C ARG A 145 -5.42 12.29 -16.31
N LYS A 146 -6.69 12.20 -15.96
CA LYS A 146 -7.76 12.73 -16.84
C LYS A 146 -7.64 14.25 -16.96
N GLY A 147 -7.42 14.73 -18.18
CA GLY A 147 -7.26 16.16 -18.47
C GLY A 147 -5.89 16.74 -18.13
N ILE A 148 -4.93 15.92 -17.72
CA ILE A 148 -3.55 16.34 -17.46
C ILE A 148 -2.71 16.18 -18.73
N ASP A 149 -1.79 17.13 -18.95
CA ASP A 149 -0.80 17.05 -20.02
C ASP A 149 -0.06 15.69 -19.98
N PRO A 150 -0.14 14.88 -21.05
CA PRO A 150 0.52 13.59 -21.09
C PRO A 150 2.04 13.67 -21.18
N VAL A 151 2.61 14.87 -21.42
CA VAL A 151 4.04 15.07 -21.48
C VAL A 151 4.60 15.26 -20.08
N ALA A 152 5.43 14.33 -19.65
CA ALA A 152 6.15 14.39 -18.37
C ALA A 152 7.19 15.53 -18.35
N TYR A 153 7.60 15.96 -17.15
CA TYR A 153 8.66 16.98 -17.02
C TYR A 153 9.96 16.60 -17.74
N CYS A 154 10.33 15.33 -17.78
CA CYS A 154 11.50 14.84 -18.52
C CYS A 154 11.32 14.74 -20.04
N GLY A 155 10.15 15.08 -20.58
CA GLY A 155 9.85 15.01 -22.00
C GLY A 155 9.21 13.69 -22.46
N PHE A 156 9.16 12.64 -21.64
CA PHE A 156 8.47 11.40 -22.01
C PHE A 156 6.95 11.58 -22.08
N SER A 157 6.32 10.86 -23.02
CA SER A 157 4.87 10.75 -23.07
C SER A 157 4.39 9.71 -22.05
N CYS A 158 3.55 10.14 -21.11
CA CYS A 158 2.90 9.25 -20.14
C CYS A 158 2.02 8.17 -20.83
N ASN A 159 1.50 8.45 -22.02
CA ASN A 159 0.67 7.51 -22.77
C ASN A 159 1.47 6.32 -23.32
N HIS A 160 2.77 6.50 -23.50
CA HIS A 160 3.68 5.47 -24.03
C HIS A 160 4.69 4.98 -22.98
N CYS A 161 4.56 5.45 -21.74
CA CYS A 161 5.42 5.03 -20.63
C CYS A 161 5.00 3.63 -20.14
N PHE A 162 5.98 2.73 -19.95
CA PHE A 162 5.71 1.39 -19.41
C PHE A 162 5.10 1.41 -18.00
N LEU A 163 5.34 2.46 -17.22
CA LEU A 163 4.71 2.69 -15.91
C LEU A 163 3.29 3.27 -16.03
N GLY A 164 2.82 3.60 -17.23
CA GLY A 164 1.58 4.36 -17.44
C GLY A 164 0.34 3.73 -16.85
N GLN A 165 0.29 2.42 -16.68
CA GLN A 165 -0.86 1.76 -16.06
C GLN A 165 -0.88 1.85 -14.53
N TRP A 166 0.25 2.16 -13.88
CA TRP A 166 0.40 2.23 -12.41
C TRP A 166 0.73 3.63 -11.89
N CYS A 167 1.00 4.57 -12.78
CA CYS A 167 1.46 5.92 -12.46
C CYS A 167 0.39 6.95 -12.80
N GLY A 168 0.13 7.87 -11.87
CA GLY A 168 -0.79 9.00 -12.06
C GLY A 168 -0.17 10.19 -12.81
N SER A 169 1.04 10.10 -13.36
CA SER A 169 1.84 11.17 -13.96
C SER A 169 2.66 11.97 -12.93
N CYS A 170 3.85 12.42 -13.33
CA CYS A 170 4.68 13.30 -12.52
C CYS A 170 4.09 14.72 -12.35
N ARG A 171 2.99 15.03 -13.04
CA ARG A 171 2.23 16.27 -12.90
C ARG A 171 1.13 16.17 -11.82
N THR A 172 1.01 15.03 -11.16
CA THR A 172 0.05 14.78 -10.07
C THR A 172 0.76 14.23 -8.83
N GLU A 173 0.06 14.15 -7.72
CA GLU A 173 0.52 13.53 -6.48
C GLU A 173 0.65 11.99 -6.56
N TYR A 174 0.01 11.36 -7.55
CA TYR A 174 0.03 9.90 -7.74
C TYR A 174 1.19 9.41 -8.62
N ASN A 175 2.29 10.13 -8.60
CA ASN A 175 3.52 9.75 -9.31
C ASN A 175 4.21 8.56 -8.64
N VAL A 176 4.50 7.51 -9.43
CA VAL A 176 5.24 6.31 -8.99
C VAL A 176 6.52 6.10 -9.80
N CYS A 177 7.02 7.13 -10.46
CA CYS A 177 8.32 7.08 -11.13
C CYS A 177 9.41 6.65 -10.13
N SER A 178 10.31 5.74 -10.55
CA SER A 178 11.37 5.21 -9.70
C SER A 178 12.24 6.30 -9.09
N PHE A 179 12.54 7.35 -9.83
CA PHE A 179 13.30 8.50 -9.33
C PHE A 179 12.55 9.29 -8.24
N ALA A 180 11.23 9.25 -8.21
CA ALA A 180 10.45 9.83 -7.13
C ALA A 180 10.34 8.88 -5.92
N THR A 181 10.14 7.59 -6.16
CA THR A 181 9.97 6.61 -5.08
C THR A 181 11.27 6.31 -4.32
N CYS A 182 12.42 6.43 -4.97
CA CYS A 182 13.73 6.23 -4.35
C CYS A 182 14.32 7.52 -3.72
N SER A 183 13.70 8.66 -3.93
CA SER A 183 14.15 9.94 -3.35
C SER A 183 13.57 10.11 -1.94
N ALA A 184 14.35 10.66 -1.01
CA ALA A 184 13.96 10.86 0.38
C ALA A 184 12.74 11.79 0.53
N ASP A 185 12.60 12.78 -0.36
CA ASP A 185 11.48 13.71 -0.42
C ASP A 185 10.33 13.22 -1.33
N ARG A 186 10.44 12.00 -1.84
CA ARG A 186 9.49 11.39 -2.79
C ARG A 186 9.20 12.26 -4.03
N GLN A 187 10.15 13.11 -4.41
CA GLN A 187 10.06 13.91 -5.63
C GLN A 187 11.11 13.47 -6.67
N CYS A 188 10.68 13.36 -7.93
CA CYS A 188 11.61 13.17 -9.03
C CYS A 188 12.51 14.40 -9.17
N PRO A 189 13.85 14.25 -9.23
CA PRO A 189 14.78 15.37 -9.37
C PRO A 189 14.51 16.27 -10.59
N ASN A 190 14.03 15.71 -11.71
CA ASN A 190 13.63 16.50 -12.87
C ASN A 190 12.42 17.39 -12.57
N VAL A 191 11.42 16.87 -11.84
CA VAL A 191 10.24 17.63 -11.41
C VAL A 191 10.65 18.79 -10.51
N LYS A 192 11.50 18.50 -9.52
CA LYS A 192 12.02 19.51 -8.57
C LYS A 192 12.76 20.62 -9.31
N CYS A 193 13.71 20.26 -10.16
CA CYS A 193 14.48 21.21 -10.97
C CYS A 193 13.58 22.09 -11.87
N CYS A 194 12.59 21.50 -12.55
CA CYS A 194 11.66 22.27 -13.39
C CYS A 194 10.78 23.24 -12.58
N LYS A 195 10.30 22.83 -11.41
CA LYS A 195 9.53 23.69 -10.51
C LYS A 195 10.36 24.85 -9.99
N GLU A 196 11.60 24.61 -9.57
CA GLU A 196 12.54 25.64 -9.12
C GLU A 196 12.84 26.65 -10.21
N LYS A 197 13.04 26.19 -11.45
CA LYS A 197 13.26 27.03 -12.64
C LYS A 197 11.99 27.67 -13.20
N ARG A 198 10.82 27.28 -12.70
CA ARG A 198 9.49 27.73 -13.19
C ARG A 198 9.29 27.46 -14.68
N ILE A 199 9.73 26.31 -15.16
CA ILE A 199 9.55 25.84 -16.54
C ILE A 199 8.58 24.66 -16.57
N ASP A 200 7.86 24.50 -17.68
CA ASP A 200 6.85 23.46 -17.84
C ASP A 200 7.46 22.05 -18.05
N GLY A 201 8.72 22.00 -18.42
CA GLY A 201 9.47 20.73 -18.55
C GLY A 201 10.90 20.96 -18.97
N CYS A 202 11.69 19.87 -18.93
CA CYS A 202 13.10 19.90 -19.32
C CYS A 202 13.32 20.38 -20.77
N TYR A 203 12.31 20.23 -21.62
CA TYR A 203 12.36 20.73 -23.01
C TYR A 203 12.43 22.26 -23.12
N GLU A 204 12.13 23.02 -22.07
CA GLU A 204 12.32 24.46 -22.00
C GLU A 204 13.68 24.85 -21.39
N CYS A 205 14.40 23.91 -20.81
CA CYS A 205 15.67 24.20 -20.13
C CYS A 205 16.84 24.33 -21.12
N GLU A 206 17.49 25.48 -21.16
CA GLU A 206 18.63 25.74 -22.07
C GLU A 206 19.76 24.71 -21.94
N ASN A 207 20.02 24.25 -20.70
CA ASN A 207 21.10 23.28 -20.41
C ASN A 207 20.64 21.82 -20.45
N MET A 208 19.53 21.50 -21.12
CA MET A 208 18.93 20.16 -21.07
C MET A 208 19.84 19.10 -21.71
N GLU A 209 20.57 19.43 -22.76
CA GLU A 209 21.43 18.50 -23.50
C GLU A 209 22.59 17.94 -22.65
N GLU A 210 23.16 18.79 -21.79
CA GLU A 210 24.26 18.42 -20.89
C GLU A 210 23.73 17.96 -19.49
N CYS A 211 22.41 17.97 -19.28
CA CYS A 211 21.83 17.67 -18.00
C CYS A 211 22.07 16.20 -17.60
N GLN A 212 22.46 16.00 -16.34
CA GLN A 212 22.67 14.69 -15.71
C GLN A 212 21.84 14.55 -14.42
N ILE A 213 20.64 15.18 -14.37
CA ILE A 213 19.79 15.16 -13.20
C ILE A 213 18.67 14.12 -13.40
N GLY A 214 18.42 13.30 -12.38
CA GLY A 214 17.29 12.39 -12.33
C GLY A 214 17.23 11.44 -13.53
N PHE A 215 16.24 11.55 -14.39
CA PHE A 215 16.06 10.67 -15.53
C PHE A 215 17.19 10.77 -16.58
N TYR A 216 17.96 11.86 -16.54
CA TYR A 216 19.03 12.15 -17.50
C TYR A 216 20.43 11.73 -17.04
N ILE A 217 20.54 11.02 -15.92
CA ILE A 217 21.82 10.44 -15.49
C ILE A 217 22.35 9.45 -16.57
N PRO A 218 23.67 9.40 -16.80
CA PRO A 218 24.25 8.55 -17.84
C PRO A 218 23.96 7.06 -17.68
N GLU A 219 23.81 6.60 -16.44
CA GLU A 219 23.55 5.21 -16.08
C GLU A 219 22.09 4.77 -16.39
N ASN A 220 21.23 5.71 -16.76
CA ASN A 220 19.86 5.40 -17.14
C ASN A 220 19.73 5.14 -18.63
N ASP A 221 19.45 3.91 -19.02
CA ASP A 221 19.29 3.51 -20.44
C ASP A 221 18.24 4.34 -21.20
N GLY A 222 17.25 4.87 -20.49
CA GLY A 222 16.22 5.74 -21.06
C GLY A 222 16.63 7.20 -21.26
N ALA A 223 17.79 7.64 -20.75
CA ALA A 223 18.21 9.04 -20.75
C ALA A 223 18.28 9.65 -22.16
N ASN A 224 18.89 8.94 -23.10
CA ASN A 224 19.05 9.41 -24.48
C ASN A 224 17.69 9.54 -25.19
N ALA A 225 16.78 8.60 -24.99
CA ALA A 225 15.44 8.64 -25.55
C ALA A 225 14.63 9.81 -24.96
N ALA A 226 14.73 10.06 -23.65
CA ALA A 226 14.07 11.18 -23.01
C ALA A 226 14.61 12.52 -23.49
N LYS A 227 15.94 12.65 -23.63
CA LYS A 227 16.58 13.86 -24.19
C LYS A 227 16.14 14.10 -25.63
N ALA A 228 16.14 13.06 -26.46
CA ALA A 228 15.68 13.17 -27.85
C ALA A 228 14.23 13.64 -27.94
N GLN A 229 13.33 13.10 -27.13
CA GLN A 229 11.95 13.56 -27.06
C GLN A 229 11.84 15.02 -26.57
N ALA A 230 12.59 15.39 -25.53
CA ALA A 230 12.60 16.76 -25.04
C ALA A 230 13.11 17.76 -26.10
N LEU A 231 14.15 17.41 -26.86
CA LEU A 231 14.63 18.20 -28.00
C LEU A 231 13.59 18.30 -29.11
N TYR A 232 12.90 17.21 -29.41
CA TYR A 232 11.82 17.22 -30.39
C TYR A 232 10.70 18.19 -29.97
N ILE A 233 10.26 18.10 -28.69
CA ILE A 233 9.24 18.99 -28.15
C ILE A 233 9.69 20.47 -28.20
N ARG A 234 10.96 20.74 -27.86
CA ARG A 234 11.53 22.08 -27.95
C ARG A 234 11.43 22.64 -29.37
N LYS A 235 11.73 21.81 -30.37
CA LYS A 235 11.78 22.24 -31.76
C LYS A 235 10.40 22.34 -32.43
N TYR A 236 9.48 21.42 -32.12
CA TYR A 236 8.23 21.26 -32.86
C TYR A 236 6.98 21.49 -32.00
N GLY A 237 7.14 21.73 -30.72
CA GLY A 237 6.05 21.81 -29.76
C GLY A 237 5.52 20.44 -29.32
N LYS A 238 4.65 20.46 -28.33
CA LYS A 238 3.88 19.28 -27.92
C LYS A 238 2.84 18.99 -29.00
N LYS A 239 2.98 17.90 -29.73
CA LYS A 239 1.96 17.38 -30.63
C LYS A 239 1.41 16.10 -29.99
N GLU A 240 0.09 15.91 -30.03
CA GLU A 240 -0.59 14.68 -29.65
C GLU A 240 -0.17 13.51 -30.54
#